data_a6d31f8584d990a40d97682da0b82d74
#
_entry.id   a6d31f8584d990a40d97682da0b82d74
#
_cell.length_a   1.000
_cell.length_b   1.000
_cell.length_c   1.000
_cell.angle_alpha   90.00
_cell.angle_beta   90.00
_cell.angle_gamma   90.00
#
_symmetry.space_group_name_H-M   'P 1'
#
loop_
_entity.id
_entity.type
_entity.pdbx_description
1 polymer ?
#
loop_
_entity_poly.entity_id
_entity_poly.type
_entity_poly.pdbx_seq_one_letter_code
_entity_poly.pdbx_strand_id
1 'polypeptide(L)'
;MLLALLAGWAIGLYSTEHYYEKWIKRYRTHIAFDGVNDRFTALKALRTGDTNGMAELLESQMDSQIMVFGAMIQDLPADQLQPWDLRLLTQFREYRAAHPRKTNRPEIDHLVAGVLSSTSIQNHQ
;
A
#
# COMPACT_ATOMS: atom_id res chain seq x y z
N MET A 1 -8.65 45.51 10.39
CA MET A 1 -8.64 44.57 9.25
C MET A 1 -7.54 43.53 9.33
N LEU A 2 -6.30 43.90 9.60
CA LEU A 2 -5.16 42.98 9.67
C LEU A 2 -5.30 41.88 10.74
N LEU A 3 -5.79 42.21 11.93
CA LEU A 3 -6.01 41.28 13.05
C LEU A 3 -7.05 40.20 12.73
N ALA A 4 -8.11 40.55 11.98
CA ALA A 4 -9.12 39.58 11.59
C ALA A 4 -8.60 38.54 10.55
N LEU A 5 -7.70 38.97 9.66
CA LEU A 5 -7.03 38.10 8.70
C LEU A 5 -6.07 37.15 9.38
N LEU A 6 -5.29 37.63 10.37
CA LEU A 6 -4.37 36.79 11.15
C LEU A 6 -5.13 35.76 11.99
N ALA A 7 -6.22 36.15 12.63
CA ALA A 7 -7.06 35.23 13.39
C ALA A 7 -7.71 34.16 12.50
N GLY A 8 -8.22 34.54 11.34
CA GLY A 8 -8.79 33.59 10.36
C GLY A 8 -7.75 32.61 9.84
N TRP A 9 -6.52 33.05 9.58
CA TRP A 9 -5.41 32.21 9.14
C TRP A 9 -4.98 31.23 10.23
N ALA A 10 -4.85 31.67 11.49
CA ALA A 10 -4.51 30.83 12.62
C ALA A 10 -5.56 29.75 12.91
N ILE A 11 -6.86 30.10 12.81
CA ILE A 11 -7.97 29.14 12.96
C ILE A 11 -7.96 28.12 11.80
N GLY A 12 -7.70 28.58 10.58
CA GLY A 12 -7.59 27.72 9.41
C GLY A 12 -6.47 26.68 9.53
N LEU A 13 -5.27 27.09 9.96
CA LEU A 13 -4.13 26.20 10.19
C LEU A 13 -4.43 25.19 11.31
N TYR A 14 -4.94 25.65 12.44
CA TYR A 14 -5.28 24.79 13.57
C TYR A 14 -6.34 23.75 13.22
N SER A 15 -7.38 24.14 12.48
CA SER A 15 -8.43 23.19 12.07
C SER A 15 -7.93 22.16 11.07
N THR A 16 -7.05 22.54 10.14
CA THR A 16 -6.47 21.63 9.14
C THR A 16 -5.54 20.60 9.80
N GLU A 17 -4.70 21.05 10.73
CA GLU A 17 -3.77 20.19 11.47
C GLU A 17 -4.52 19.17 12.33
N HIS A 18 -5.55 19.61 13.05
CA HIS A 18 -6.38 18.74 13.86
C HIS A 18 -7.21 17.73 13.04
N TYR A 19 -7.70 18.13 11.87
CA TYR A 19 -8.38 17.23 10.94
C TYR A 19 -7.43 16.17 10.38
N TYR A 20 -6.22 16.60 10.01
CA TYR A 20 -5.17 15.72 9.47
C TYR A 20 -4.71 14.68 10.50
N GLU A 21 -4.49 15.09 11.76
CA GLU A 21 -4.16 14.15 12.84
C GLU A 21 -5.27 13.11 13.09
N LYS A 22 -6.52 13.52 13.12
CA LYS A 22 -7.66 12.59 13.26
C LYS A 22 -7.74 11.60 12.12
N TRP A 23 -7.51 12.07 10.90
CA TRP A 23 -7.51 11.23 9.71
C TRP A 23 -6.37 10.22 9.75
N ILE A 24 -5.14 10.63 10.08
CA ILE A 24 -3.98 9.75 10.21
C ILE A 24 -4.20 8.70 11.31
N LYS A 25 -4.72 9.11 12.49
CA LYS A 25 -5.01 8.15 13.57
C LYS A 25 -6.03 7.11 13.13
N ARG A 26 -7.10 7.51 12.47
CA ARG A 26 -8.13 6.60 11.94
C ARG A 26 -7.56 5.66 10.89
N TYR A 27 -6.77 6.18 9.97
CA TYR A 27 -6.11 5.40 8.93
C TYR A 27 -5.16 4.34 9.50
N ARG A 28 -4.30 4.73 10.47
CA ARG A 28 -3.39 3.81 11.16
C ARG A 28 -4.15 2.72 11.92
N THR A 29 -5.24 3.08 12.60
CA THR A 29 -6.08 2.12 13.31
C THR A 29 -6.72 1.12 12.36
N HIS A 30 -7.18 1.58 11.20
CA HIS A 30 -7.78 0.73 10.17
C HIS A 30 -6.77 -0.27 9.61
N ILE A 31 -5.58 0.20 9.23
CA ILE A 31 -4.48 -0.66 8.75
C ILE A 31 -4.09 -1.69 9.82
N ALA A 32 -3.98 -1.28 11.09
CA ALA A 32 -3.65 -2.20 12.18
C ALA A 32 -4.73 -3.27 12.37
N PHE A 33 -6.00 -2.89 12.29
CA PHE A 33 -7.13 -3.83 12.39
C PHE A 33 -7.14 -4.83 11.23
N ASP A 34 -6.98 -4.35 10.00
CA ASP A 34 -6.91 -5.19 8.82
C ASP A 34 -5.74 -6.17 8.93
N GLY A 35 -4.57 -5.70 9.34
CA GLY A 35 -3.40 -6.56 9.55
C GLY A 35 -3.60 -7.64 10.62
N VAL A 36 -4.37 -7.37 11.67
CA VAL A 36 -4.71 -8.39 12.71
C VAL A 36 -5.71 -9.39 12.15
N ASN A 37 -6.75 -8.93 11.45
CA ASN A 37 -7.76 -9.78 10.85
C ASN A 37 -7.15 -10.74 9.80
N ASP A 38 -6.25 -10.24 8.98
CA ASP A 38 -5.56 -11.01 7.97
C ASP A 38 -4.70 -12.12 8.59
N ARG A 39 -3.92 -11.79 9.63
CA ARG A 39 -3.12 -12.78 10.37
C ARG A 39 -4.00 -13.82 11.07
N PHE A 40 -5.11 -13.40 11.64
CA PHE A 40 -6.07 -14.31 12.26
C PHE A 40 -6.64 -15.28 11.23
N THR A 41 -7.04 -14.80 10.07
CA THR A 41 -7.58 -15.61 8.97
C THR A 41 -6.54 -16.59 8.44
N ALA A 42 -5.30 -16.13 8.24
CA ALA A 42 -4.17 -16.99 7.83
C ALA A 42 -3.88 -18.09 8.88
N LEU A 43 -3.85 -17.75 10.15
CA LEU A 43 -3.65 -18.71 11.23
C LEU A 43 -4.79 -19.73 11.31
N LYS A 44 -6.03 -19.29 11.12
CA LYS A 44 -7.19 -20.19 11.08
C LYS A 44 -7.08 -21.19 9.92
N ALA A 45 -6.77 -20.72 8.71
CA ALA A 45 -6.58 -21.55 7.54
C ALA A 45 -5.43 -22.56 7.75
N LEU A 46 -4.30 -22.11 8.30
CA LEU A 46 -3.17 -22.98 8.62
C LEU A 46 -3.56 -24.10 9.62
N ARG A 47 -4.29 -23.76 10.68
CA ARG A 47 -4.71 -24.73 11.70
C ARG A 47 -5.76 -25.73 11.21
N THR A 48 -6.56 -25.37 10.22
CA THR A 48 -7.55 -26.24 9.58
C THR A 48 -6.97 -27.03 8.41
N GLY A 49 -5.68 -26.81 8.05
CA GLY A 49 -5.02 -27.45 6.91
C GLY A 49 -5.48 -26.89 5.55
N ASP A 50 -6.18 -25.77 5.52
CA ASP A 50 -6.57 -25.10 4.27
C ASP A 50 -5.41 -24.29 3.69
N THR A 51 -4.47 -24.99 3.09
CA THR A 51 -3.29 -24.38 2.45
C THR A 51 -3.65 -23.53 1.23
N ASN A 52 -4.70 -23.90 0.50
CA ASN A 52 -5.16 -23.14 -0.67
C ASN A 52 -5.79 -21.81 -0.26
N GLY A 53 -6.68 -21.84 0.74
CA GLY A 53 -7.27 -20.61 1.27
C GLY A 53 -6.24 -19.68 1.89
N MET A 54 -5.22 -20.24 2.55
CA MET A 54 -4.10 -19.44 3.07
C MET A 54 -3.28 -18.81 1.94
N ALA A 55 -2.94 -19.57 0.90
CA ALA A 55 -2.19 -19.05 -0.24
C ALA A 55 -2.97 -17.92 -0.94
N GLU A 56 -4.28 -18.11 -1.19
CA GLU A 56 -5.13 -17.11 -1.81
C GLU A 56 -5.20 -15.81 -0.98
N LEU A 57 -5.30 -15.92 0.35
CA LEU A 57 -5.28 -14.76 1.23
C LEU A 57 -3.95 -14.00 1.15
N LEU A 58 -2.82 -14.70 1.25
CA LEU A 58 -1.49 -14.07 1.20
C LEU A 58 -1.23 -13.42 -0.16
N GLU A 59 -1.65 -14.05 -1.25
CA GLU A 59 -1.58 -13.49 -2.60
C GLU A 59 -2.41 -12.22 -2.74
N SER A 60 -3.63 -12.21 -2.20
CA SER A 60 -4.51 -11.04 -2.19
C SER A 60 -3.92 -9.87 -1.40
N GLN A 61 -3.31 -10.17 -0.25
CA GLN A 61 -2.62 -9.18 0.56
C GLN A 61 -1.41 -8.60 -0.18
N MET A 62 -0.62 -9.45 -0.83
CA MET A 62 0.53 -9.02 -1.63
C MET A 62 0.10 -8.09 -2.77
N ASP A 63 -0.98 -8.41 -3.50
CA ASP A 63 -1.52 -7.55 -4.54
C ASP A 63 -1.93 -6.18 -3.98
N SER A 64 -2.61 -6.16 -2.84
CA SER A 64 -3.00 -4.92 -2.17
C SER A 64 -1.80 -4.07 -1.77
N GLN A 65 -0.74 -4.68 -1.25
CA GLN A 65 0.48 -3.97 -0.86
C GLN A 65 1.26 -3.45 -2.09
N ILE A 66 1.30 -4.21 -3.19
CA ILE A 66 1.91 -3.76 -4.45
C ILE A 66 1.17 -2.52 -4.98
N MET A 67 -0.15 -2.49 -4.94
CA MET A 67 -0.94 -1.33 -5.38
C MET A 67 -0.68 -0.10 -4.50
N VAL A 68 -0.66 -0.27 -3.17
CA VAL A 68 -0.34 0.82 -2.23
C VAL A 68 1.06 1.35 -2.46
N PHE A 69 2.03 0.44 -2.62
CA PHE A 69 3.40 0.81 -2.94
C PHE A 69 3.49 1.57 -4.26
N GLY A 70 2.80 1.09 -5.31
CA GLY A 70 2.74 1.76 -6.61
C GLY A 70 2.19 3.18 -6.52
N ALA A 71 1.13 3.40 -5.73
CA ALA A 71 0.60 4.73 -5.49
C ALA A 71 1.61 5.63 -4.76
N MET A 72 2.30 5.10 -3.76
CA MET A 72 3.29 5.88 -3.00
C MET A 72 4.50 6.30 -3.85
N ILE A 73 5.03 5.41 -4.72
CA ILE A 73 6.20 5.73 -5.54
C ILE A 73 5.92 6.72 -6.66
N GLN A 74 4.66 6.87 -7.09
CA GLN A 74 4.30 7.88 -8.10
C GLN A 74 4.50 9.31 -7.59
N ASP A 75 4.36 9.51 -6.28
CA ASP A 75 4.47 10.82 -5.63
C ASP A 75 5.86 11.08 -5.04
N LEU A 76 6.75 10.07 -5.03
CA LEU A 76 8.09 10.19 -4.48
C LEU A 76 9.09 10.61 -5.57
N PRO A 77 9.96 11.59 -5.29
CA PRO A 77 11.13 11.84 -6.10
C PRO A 77 12.02 10.58 -6.20
N ALA A 78 12.58 10.35 -7.38
CA ALA A 78 13.35 9.13 -7.66
C ALA A 78 14.54 8.90 -6.71
N ASP A 79 15.14 9.97 -6.19
CA ASP A 79 16.25 9.96 -5.24
C ASP A 79 15.85 9.56 -3.81
N GLN A 80 14.54 9.48 -3.53
CA GLN A 80 14.02 9.05 -2.22
C GLN A 80 13.71 7.55 -2.14
N LEU A 81 13.74 6.83 -3.26
CA LEU A 81 13.60 5.37 -3.25
C LEU A 81 14.88 4.73 -2.69
N GLN A 82 14.71 3.92 -1.67
CA GLN A 82 15.83 3.20 -1.06
C GLN A 82 16.23 1.98 -1.89
N PRO A 83 17.51 1.59 -1.92
CA PRO A 83 17.96 0.41 -2.67
C PRO A 83 17.24 -0.89 -2.28
N TRP A 84 16.78 -1.01 -1.04
CA TRP A 84 16.05 -2.18 -0.58
C TRP A 84 14.62 -2.24 -1.13
N ASP A 85 13.96 -1.10 -1.38
CA ASP A 85 12.64 -1.02 -2.03
C ASP A 85 12.72 -1.58 -3.45
N LEU A 86 13.76 -1.20 -4.18
CA LEU A 86 14.01 -1.66 -5.54
C LEU A 86 14.28 -3.17 -5.60
N ARG A 87 15.05 -3.69 -4.65
CA ARG A 87 15.29 -5.14 -4.55
C ARG A 87 14.02 -5.92 -4.27
N LEU A 88 13.18 -5.41 -3.36
CA LEU A 88 11.91 -6.04 -3.03
C LEU A 88 10.96 -6.08 -4.23
N LEU A 89 10.89 -5.01 -5.00
CA LEU A 89 10.12 -4.96 -6.25
C LEU A 89 10.62 -5.96 -7.28
N THR A 90 11.95 -6.11 -7.41
CA THR A 90 12.54 -7.12 -8.30
C THR A 90 12.10 -8.52 -7.87
N GLN A 91 12.16 -8.82 -6.59
CA GLN A 91 11.69 -10.11 -6.05
C GLN A 91 10.20 -10.33 -6.32
N PHE A 92 9.36 -9.29 -6.19
CA PHE A 92 7.93 -9.40 -6.52
C PHE A 92 7.68 -9.68 -8.00
N ARG A 93 8.45 -9.04 -8.89
CA ARG A 93 8.38 -9.31 -10.34
C ARG A 93 8.73 -10.76 -10.66
N GLU A 94 9.85 -11.24 -10.13
CA GLU A 94 10.31 -12.61 -10.32
C GLU A 94 9.30 -13.62 -9.79
N TYR A 95 8.76 -13.36 -8.59
CA TYR A 95 7.73 -14.20 -7.99
C TYR A 95 6.46 -14.24 -8.86
N ARG A 96 5.96 -13.09 -9.33
CA ARG A 96 4.77 -13.04 -10.19
C ARG A 96 5.00 -13.65 -11.56
N ALA A 97 6.21 -13.57 -12.11
CA ALA A 97 6.54 -14.25 -13.36
C ALA A 97 6.52 -15.78 -13.19
N ALA A 98 7.01 -16.27 -12.06
CA ALA A 98 6.98 -17.69 -11.74
C ALA A 98 5.58 -18.20 -11.32
N HIS A 99 4.77 -17.35 -10.70
CA HIS A 99 3.43 -17.64 -10.18
C HIS A 99 2.41 -16.65 -10.72
N PRO A 100 2.04 -16.73 -12.02
CA PRO A 100 1.07 -15.85 -12.62
C PRO A 100 -0.30 -16.02 -11.96
N ARG A 101 -0.93 -14.92 -11.60
CA ARG A 101 -2.23 -14.90 -10.96
C ARG A 101 -3.25 -14.17 -11.84
N LYS A 102 -4.44 -14.76 -11.93
CA LYS A 102 -5.63 -14.10 -12.44
C LYS A 102 -6.68 -14.07 -11.34
N THR A 103 -7.11 -12.90 -10.98
CA THR A 103 -8.20 -12.72 -10.04
C THR A 103 -9.54 -12.66 -10.82
N ASN A 104 -10.66 -12.67 -10.10
CA ASN A 104 -11.96 -12.34 -10.67
C ASN A 104 -12.20 -10.83 -10.83
N ARG A 105 -11.16 -10.01 -10.63
CA ARG A 105 -11.16 -8.54 -10.67
C ARG A 105 -10.07 -8.04 -11.61
N PRO A 106 -10.35 -7.99 -12.93
CA PRO A 106 -9.36 -7.62 -13.94
C PRO A 106 -8.68 -6.26 -13.70
N GLU A 107 -9.39 -5.33 -13.07
CA GLU A 107 -8.87 -4.02 -12.69
C GLU A 107 -7.71 -4.12 -11.69
N ILE A 108 -7.75 -5.06 -10.75
CA ILE A 108 -6.66 -5.32 -9.81
C ILE A 108 -5.47 -5.92 -10.55
N ASP A 109 -5.71 -6.92 -11.41
CA ASP A 109 -4.67 -7.57 -12.21
C ASP A 109 -3.90 -6.54 -13.06
N HIS A 110 -4.62 -5.59 -13.68
CA HIS A 110 -4.04 -4.51 -14.46
C HIS A 110 -3.23 -3.52 -13.61
N LEU A 111 -3.73 -3.14 -12.44
CA LEU A 111 -3.01 -2.22 -11.54
C LEU A 111 -1.72 -2.85 -11.02
N VAL A 112 -1.76 -4.08 -10.56
CA VAL A 112 -0.58 -4.82 -10.09
C VAL A 112 0.45 -4.98 -11.21
N ALA A 113 0.02 -5.39 -12.40
CA ALA A 113 0.89 -5.51 -13.56
C ALA A 113 1.52 -4.16 -13.94
N GLY A 114 0.73 -3.07 -13.89
CA GLY A 114 1.19 -1.72 -14.16
C GLY A 114 2.30 -1.28 -13.21
N VAL A 115 2.13 -1.50 -11.89
CA VAL A 115 3.16 -1.20 -10.89
C VAL A 115 4.43 -2.01 -11.14
N LEU A 116 4.30 -3.31 -11.36
CA LEU A 116 5.43 -4.20 -11.57
C LEU A 116 6.17 -3.95 -12.90
N SER A 117 5.51 -3.41 -13.92
CA SER A 117 6.11 -3.08 -15.23
C SER A 117 6.61 -1.64 -15.33
N SER A 118 6.36 -0.79 -14.32
CA SER A 118 6.70 0.64 -14.44
C SER A 118 8.19 0.87 -14.63
N THR A 119 8.53 1.56 -15.71
CA THR A 119 9.92 1.87 -16.16
C THR A 119 10.61 2.90 -15.26
N SER A 120 9.88 3.69 -14.49
CA SER A 120 10.46 4.64 -13.53
C SER A 120 11.38 3.95 -12.50
N ILE A 121 11.18 2.66 -12.30
CA ILE A 121 11.96 1.82 -11.39
C ILE A 121 13.16 1.17 -12.09
N GLN A 122 13.10 1.00 -13.42
CA GLN A 122 14.19 0.37 -14.20
C GLN A 122 15.40 1.29 -14.42
N ASN A 123 15.20 2.61 -14.37
CA ASN A 123 16.26 3.59 -14.63
C ASN A 123 17.20 3.82 -13.42
N HIS A 124 17.02 3.07 -12.33
CA HIS A 124 17.81 3.17 -11.10
C HIS A 124 18.66 1.92 -10.82
N GLN A 125 18.72 0.96 -11.75
CA GLN A 125 19.64 -0.18 -11.73
C GLN A 125 20.87 0.12 -12.60
#